data_0f23ab54b2dde8a40c0225fce367ebbb
#
_entry.id   0f23ab54b2dde8a40c0225fce367ebbb
#
_cell.length_a   1.000
_cell.length_b   1.000
_cell.length_c   1.000
_cell.angle_alpha   90.00
_cell.angle_beta   90.00
_cell.angle_gamma   90.00
#
_symmetry.space_group_name_H-M   'P 1'
#
loop_
_entity.id
_entity.type
_entity.pdbx_description
1 polymer ?
#
loop_
_entity_poly.entity_id
_entity_poly.type
_entity_poly.pdbx_seq_one_letter_code
_entity_poly.pdbx_strand_id
1 'polypeptide(L)'
;MRQDRKEGSMEIVIKRVAFRQTYTVGHLYIDHKLFCDTLEPHSINWTVETKIPGRTAIPEGIYGIALALSMKFHRFMPYLVGIPEFQGVMFHWGNYPKHTAGCILVGDNTDVGKLFNSRKIFMKLYLLIEEAVKKGEKVMVRITSVKGWTYSKKN
;
A
#
# COMPACT_ATOMS: atom_id res chain seq x y z
N MET A 1 -12.59 11.62 -17.24
CA MET A 1 -13.19 10.28 -17.11
C MET A 1 -12.16 9.22 -17.40
N ARG A 2 -12.04 8.23 -16.52
CA ARG A 2 -11.07 7.14 -16.69
C ARG A 2 -11.72 6.03 -17.51
N GLN A 3 -11.19 5.80 -18.71
CA GLN A 3 -11.82 4.87 -19.66
C GLN A 3 -11.75 3.40 -19.24
N ASP A 4 -10.67 3.03 -18.52
CA ASP A 4 -10.46 1.62 -18.12
C ASP A 4 -11.08 1.29 -16.76
N ARG A 5 -11.82 2.23 -16.21
CA ARG A 5 -12.40 2.08 -14.90
C ARG A 5 -13.71 1.31 -14.97
N LYS A 6 -13.81 0.28 -14.12
CA LYS A 6 -15.07 -0.43 -13.95
C LYS A 6 -16.06 0.49 -13.25
N GLU A 7 -17.27 0.62 -13.80
CA GLU A 7 -18.30 1.45 -13.22
C GLU A 7 -18.62 1.04 -11.77
N GLY A 8 -18.71 2.03 -10.88
CA GLY A 8 -19.02 1.82 -9.47
C GLY A 8 -17.86 1.34 -8.61
N SER A 9 -16.66 1.28 -9.16
CA SER A 9 -15.49 0.85 -8.41
C SER A 9 -14.22 1.57 -8.83
N MET A 10 -13.28 1.65 -7.88
CA MET A 10 -11.92 2.14 -8.13
C MET A 10 -10.97 1.01 -7.74
N GLU A 11 -10.07 0.64 -8.64
CA GLU A 11 -9.09 -0.41 -8.38
C GLU A 11 -7.72 0.19 -8.16
N ILE A 12 -7.11 -0.13 -7.02
CA ILE A 12 -5.71 0.17 -6.74
C ILE A 12 -4.97 -1.15 -6.77
N VAL A 13 -3.87 -1.20 -7.52
CA VAL A 13 -3.00 -2.39 -7.56
C VAL A 13 -1.62 -1.98 -7.11
N ILE A 14 -1.08 -2.69 -6.13
CA ILE A 14 0.30 -2.56 -5.71
C ILE A 14 1.03 -3.78 -6.21
N LYS A 15 2.02 -3.55 -7.07
CA LYS A 15 2.88 -4.60 -7.59
C LYS A 15 4.24 -4.48 -6.93
N ARG A 16 4.55 -5.39 -6.02
CA ARG A 16 5.83 -5.41 -5.32
C ARG A 16 6.92 -5.83 -6.29
N VAL A 17 8.00 -5.06 -6.36
CA VAL A 17 9.05 -5.25 -7.37
C VAL A 17 10.45 -5.43 -6.77
N ALA A 18 10.70 -4.97 -5.56
CA ALA A 18 12.01 -5.10 -4.91
C ALA A 18 11.81 -5.58 -3.48
N PHE A 19 12.53 -6.65 -3.12
CA PHE A 19 12.37 -7.34 -1.85
C PHE A 19 13.72 -7.34 -1.14
N ARG A 20 13.78 -6.65 0.00
CA ARG A 20 15.01 -6.49 0.79
C ARG A 20 14.78 -6.99 2.21
N GLN A 21 15.86 -7.11 2.99
CA GLN A 21 15.77 -7.62 4.36
C GLN A 21 14.85 -6.78 5.26
N THR A 22 14.82 -5.48 5.06
CA THR A 22 14.08 -4.59 5.94
C THR A 22 12.95 -3.85 5.26
N TYR A 23 12.80 -3.99 3.94
CA TYR A 23 11.74 -3.26 3.23
C TYR A 23 11.38 -3.92 1.91
N THR A 24 10.24 -3.49 1.39
CA THR A 24 9.70 -3.90 0.09
C THR A 24 9.29 -2.66 -0.69
N VAL A 25 9.70 -2.57 -1.94
CA VAL A 25 9.29 -1.48 -2.83
C VAL A 25 8.28 -2.00 -3.84
N GLY A 26 7.26 -1.21 -4.11
CA GLY A 26 6.25 -1.55 -5.11
C GLY A 26 5.90 -0.36 -5.99
N HIS A 27 5.12 -0.65 -7.02
CA HIS A 27 4.49 0.36 -7.86
C HIS A 27 2.98 0.32 -7.63
N LEU A 28 2.38 1.48 -7.47
CA LEU A 28 0.95 1.62 -7.23
C LEU A 28 0.28 2.15 -8.49
N TYR A 29 -0.73 1.40 -8.95
CA TYR A 29 -1.54 1.74 -10.11
C TYR A 29 -2.96 2.06 -9.68
N ILE A 30 -3.54 3.06 -10.30
CA ILE A 30 -4.96 3.38 -10.10
C ILE A 30 -5.66 3.18 -11.43
N ASP A 31 -6.64 2.29 -11.46
CA ASP A 31 -7.39 1.94 -12.66
C ASP A 31 -6.44 1.70 -13.85
N HIS A 32 -5.43 0.85 -13.61
CA HIS A 32 -4.42 0.39 -14.59
C HIS A 32 -3.36 1.43 -14.98
N LYS A 33 -3.34 2.59 -14.35
CA LYS A 33 -2.33 3.62 -14.65
C LYS A 33 -1.37 3.80 -13.49
N LEU A 34 -0.07 3.81 -13.79
CA LEU A 34 0.95 4.03 -12.77
C LEU A 34 0.73 5.39 -12.11
N PHE A 35 0.68 5.39 -10.79
CA PHE A 35 0.43 6.60 -10.01
C PHE A 35 1.64 7.00 -9.16
N CYS A 36 2.21 6.05 -8.41
CA CYS A 36 3.37 6.32 -7.55
C CYS A 36 4.06 5.02 -7.17
N ASP A 37 5.07 5.14 -6.30
CA ASP A 37 5.75 4.00 -5.71
C ASP A 37 5.29 3.80 -4.28
N THR A 38 5.57 2.61 -3.72
CA THR A 38 5.22 2.26 -2.35
C THR A 38 6.42 1.73 -1.61
N LEU A 39 6.39 1.87 -0.29
CA LEU A 39 7.40 1.35 0.61
C LEU A 39 6.70 0.67 1.77
N GLU A 40 7.06 -0.58 2.01
CA GLU A 40 6.49 -1.42 3.06
C GLU A 40 7.63 -2.10 3.82
N PRO A 41 7.33 -2.71 4.99
CA PRO A 41 8.31 -3.53 5.67
C PRO A 41 8.72 -4.75 4.84
N HIS A 42 9.54 -5.60 5.42
CA HIS A 42 9.98 -6.85 4.79
C HIS A 42 8.80 -7.78 4.48
N SER A 43 8.80 -8.35 3.28
CA SER A 43 7.79 -9.32 2.86
C SER A 43 8.24 -10.73 3.23
N ILE A 44 7.30 -11.55 3.72
CA ILE A 44 7.58 -12.93 4.12
C ILE A 44 6.77 -13.91 3.28
N ASN A 45 7.17 -15.17 3.34
CA ASN A 45 6.39 -16.26 2.80
C ASN A 45 5.42 -16.77 3.89
N TRP A 46 4.18 -16.36 3.79
CA TRP A 46 3.17 -16.65 4.80
C TRP A 46 2.84 -18.15 4.95
N THR A 47 3.30 -19.00 4.02
CA THR A 47 3.10 -20.44 4.13
C THR A 47 4.07 -21.10 5.09
N VAL A 48 5.25 -20.49 5.33
CA VAL A 48 6.31 -21.07 6.16
C VAL A 48 6.89 -20.12 7.21
N GLU A 49 6.57 -18.84 7.14
CA GLU A 49 7.08 -17.84 8.07
C GLU A 49 5.94 -17.22 8.86
N THR A 50 6.26 -16.68 10.04
CA THR A 50 5.29 -15.98 10.88
C THR A 50 5.60 -14.49 10.92
N LYS A 51 4.54 -13.71 11.06
CA LYS A 51 4.64 -12.26 11.21
C LYS A 51 5.53 -11.89 12.40
N ILE A 52 6.42 -10.93 12.16
CA ILE A 52 7.15 -10.25 13.23
C ILE A 52 6.48 -8.89 13.39
N PRO A 53 5.80 -8.63 14.53
CA PRO A 53 5.09 -7.37 14.73
C PRO A 53 5.99 -6.16 14.48
N GLY A 54 5.47 -5.20 13.71
CA GLY A 54 6.19 -3.97 13.37
C GLY A 54 7.24 -4.11 12.28
N ARG A 55 7.50 -5.31 11.76
CA ARG A 55 8.57 -5.56 10.79
C ARG A 55 8.15 -6.35 9.56
N THR A 56 6.89 -6.71 9.46
CA THR A 56 6.40 -7.56 8.38
C THR A 56 5.36 -6.85 7.55
N ALA A 57 5.51 -6.89 6.22
CA ALA A 57 4.52 -6.38 5.29
C ALA A 57 3.27 -7.27 5.31
N ILE A 58 2.13 -6.69 4.97
CA ILE A 58 0.86 -7.43 4.94
C ILE A 58 0.88 -8.51 3.84
N PRO A 59 0.05 -9.56 3.98
CA PRO A 59 -0.02 -10.59 2.95
C PRO A 59 -0.54 -10.04 1.63
N GLU A 60 -0.12 -10.66 0.53
CA GLU A 60 -0.77 -10.42 -0.76
C GLU A 60 -2.24 -10.78 -0.67
N GLY A 61 -3.06 -10.07 -1.42
CA GLY A 61 -4.49 -10.31 -1.40
C GLY A 61 -5.27 -9.12 -1.93
N ILE A 62 -6.57 -9.18 -1.76
CA ILE A 62 -7.50 -8.13 -2.17
C ILE A 62 -8.19 -7.61 -0.92
N TYR A 63 -8.11 -6.30 -0.69
CA TYR A 63 -8.64 -5.65 0.50
C TYR A 63 -9.50 -4.45 0.11
N GLY A 64 -10.53 -4.18 0.92
CA GLY A 64 -11.31 -2.97 0.74
C GLY A 64 -10.63 -1.78 1.40
N ILE A 65 -11.00 -0.57 0.98
CA ILE A 65 -10.57 0.68 1.61
C ILE A 65 -11.78 1.32 2.30
N ALA A 66 -11.55 1.76 3.53
CA ALA A 66 -12.52 2.56 4.28
C ALA A 66 -11.84 3.81 4.82
N LEU A 67 -12.53 4.95 4.72
CA LEU A 67 -12.06 6.19 5.32
C LEU A 67 -12.52 6.21 6.78
N ALA A 68 -11.58 6.37 7.70
CA ALA A 68 -11.87 6.39 9.12
C ALA A 68 -10.95 7.38 9.85
N LEU A 69 -11.42 7.89 10.98
CA LEU A 69 -10.64 8.82 11.78
C LEU A 69 -9.44 8.10 12.41
N SER A 70 -8.25 8.62 12.15
CA SER A 70 -7.02 8.14 12.76
C SER A 70 -6.67 8.99 13.96
N MET A 71 -6.50 8.34 15.11
CA MET A 71 -6.06 9.05 16.32
C MET A 71 -4.60 9.48 16.21
N LYS A 72 -3.80 8.72 15.46
CA LYS A 72 -2.38 9.05 15.26
C LYS A 72 -2.21 10.28 14.39
N PHE A 73 -2.98 10.38 13.31
CA PHE A 73 -2.84 11.47 12.34
C PHE A 73 -3.85 12.61 12.57
N HIS A 74 -4.79 12.44 13.49
CA HIS A 74 -5.85 13.43 13.80
C HIS A 74 -6.65 13.86 12.58
N ARG A 75 -6.92 12.88 11.68
CA ARG A 75 -7.70 13.13 10.47
C ARG A 75 -8.21 11.81 9.92
N PHE A 76 -9.14 11.88 8.97
CA PHE A 76 -9.57 10.68 8.24
C PHE A 76 -8.43 10.18 7.38
N MET A 77 -8.23 8.87 7.41
CA MET A 77 -7.18 8.18 6.68
C MET A 77 -7.75 6.98 5.92
N PRO A 78 -7.09 6.55 4.84
CA PRO A 78 -7.57 5.40 4.05
C PRO A 78 -7.02 4.10 4.64
N TYR A 79 -7.89 3.38 5.34
CA TYR A 79 -7.57 2.11 5.96
C TYR A 79 -7.86 0.93 5.03
N LEU A 80 -6.98 -0.06 5.03
CA LEU A 80 -7.24 -1.35 4.41
C LEU A 80 -7.98 -2.22 5.41
N VAL A 81 -9.06 -2.86 4.99
CA VAL A 81 -9.90 -3.65 5.90
C VAL A 81 -9.80 -5.13 5.60
N GLY A 82 -9.94 -5.95 6.65
CA GLY A 82 -9.99 -7.39 6.51
C GLY A 82 -8.65 -8.08 6.32
N ILE A 83 -7.55 -7.46 6.71
CA ILE A 83 -6.23 -8.08 6.56
C ILE A 83 -6.01 -9.07 7.70
N PRO A 84 -5.72 -10.36 7.40
CA PRO A 84 -5.42 -11.33 8.46
C PRO A 84 -4.24 -10.88 9.30
N GLU A 85 -4.35 -11.00 10.62
CA GLU A 85 -3.31 -10.72 11.62
C GLU A 85 -2.86 -9.26 11.70
N PHE A 86 -3.55 -8.34 11.05
CA PHE A 86 -3.22 -6.91 11.11
C PHE A 86 -4.44 -6.08 11.46
N GLN A 87 -4.18 -4.97 12.16
CA GLN A 87 -5.17 -3.94 12.46
C GLN A 87 -4.56 -2.58 12.21
N GLY A 88 -5.39 -1.64 11.78
CA GLY A 88 -4.96 -0.26 11.60
C GLY A 88 -3.99 -0.02 10.46
N VAL A 89 -3.98 -0.89 9.46
CA VAL A 89 -3.14 -0.70 8.28
C VAL A 89 -3.79 0.33 7.36
N MET A 90 -3.00 1.31 6.94
CA MET A 90 -3.48 2.39 6.09
C MET A 90 -2.39 2.81 5.10
N PHE A 91 -2.79 3.54 4.06
CA PHE A 91 -1.84 4.33 3.29
C PHE A 91 -1.50 5.57 4.10
N HIS A 92 -0.23 5.91 4.19
CA HIS A 92 0.15 7.20 4.77
C HIS A 92 1.49 7.68 4.21
N TRP A 93 1.93 8.83 4.67
CA TRP A 93 3.21 9.40 4.23
C TRP A 93 4.34 8.96 5.13
N GLY A 94 5.55 8.96 4.60
CA GLY A 94 6.78 8.61 5.29
C GLY A 94 7.88 8.39 4.25
N ASN A 95 9.12 8.57 4.64
CA ASN A 95 10.24 8.55 3.71
C ASN A 95 11.10 7.29 3.79
N TYR A 96 11.13 6.64 4.95
CA TYR A 96 12.01 5.50 5.20
C TYR A 96 11.24 4.29 5.73
N PRO A 97 11.80 3.07 5.59
CA PRO A 97 11.15 1.87 6.11
C PRO A 97 10.82 1.94 7.59
N LYS A 98 11.65 2.63 8.39
CA LYS A 98 11.41 2.79 9.83
C LYS A 98 10.14 3.59 10.14
N HIS A 99 9.57 4.28 9.14
CA HIS A 99 8.35 5.05 9.32
C HIS A 99 7.08 4.20 9.19
N THR A 100 7.22 2.90 8.97
CA THR A 100 6.07 2.00 8.89
C THR A 100 6.28 0.72 9.69
N ALA A 101 5.20 0.27 10.32
CA ALA A 101 5.15 -1.01 11.05
C ALA A 101 4.27 -2.03 10.34
N GLY A 102 3.81 -1.72 9.13
CA GLY A 102 2.89 -2.55 8.33
C GLY A 102 2.09 -1.73 7.35
N CYS A 103 1.94 -0.44 7.63
CA CYS A 103 1.25 0.48 6.72
C CYS A 103 2.02 0.65 5.42
N ILE A 104 1.32 1.11 4.40
CA ILE A 104 1.89 1.30 3.06
C ILE A 104 2.22 2.77 2.87
N LEU A 105 3.51 3.08 2.77
CA LEU A 105 3.97 4.43 2.49
C LEU A 105 3.93 4.66 0.99
N VAL A 106 3.52 5.85 0.57
CA VAL A 106 3.44 6.22 -0.84
C VAL A 106 4.37 7.40 -1.14
N GLY A 107 4.91 7.45 -2.34
CA GLY A 107 5.83 8.50 -2.77
C GLY A 107 6.56 8.11 -4.03
N ASP A 108 7.68 8.77 -4.28
CA ASP A 108 8.56 8.47 -5.41
C ASP A 108 9.83 7.78 -4.92
N ASN A 109 10.07 6.57 -5.38
CA ASN A 109 11.27 5.81 -5.04
C ASN A 109 12.37 6.09 -6.07
N THR A 110 13.01 7.24 -5.94
CA THR A 110 14.10 7.66 -6.83
C THR A 110 15.47 7.45 -6.19
N ASP A 111 15.49 6.92 -4.97
CA ASP A 111 16.70 6.57 -4.25
C ASP A 111 16.48 5.28 -3.47
N VAL A 112 17.53 4.54 -3.19
CA VAL A 112 17.46 3.23 -2.53
C VAL A 112 16.83 3.34 -1.14
N GLY A 113 15.76 2.57 -0.91
CA GLY A 113 15.12 2.48 0.40
C GLY A 113 14.51 3.76 0.91
N LYS A 114 14.19 4.70 0.02
CA LYS A 114 13.67 6.00 0.42
C LYS A 114 12.59 6.49 -0.54
N LEU A 115 11.61 7.21 -0.01
CA LEU A 115 10.59 7.89 -0.81
C LEU A 115 10.77 9.40 -0.73
N PHE A 116 10.49 10.06 -1.86
CA PHE A 116 10.43 11.51 -1.97
C PHE A 116 8.99 11.94 -2.26
N ASN A 117 8.68 13.19 -1.98
CA ASN A 117 7.36 13.78 -2.26
C ASN A 117 6.20 13.01 -1.59
N SER A 118 6.50 12.28 -0.53
CA SER A 118 5.54 11.34 0.05
C SER A 118 4.25 12.03 0.49
N ARG A 119 4.37 13.15 1.21
CA ARG A 119 3.17 13.83 1.71
C ARG A 119 2.31 14.38 0.58
N LYS A 120 2.93 14.97 -0.43
CA LYS A 120 2.24 15.50 -1.61
C LYS A 120 1.51 14.39 -2.37
N ILE A 121 2.19 13.28 -2.58
CA ILE A 121 1.62 12.13 -3.29
C ILE A 121 0.52 11.49 -2.47
N PHE A 122 0.71 11.36 -1.16
CA PHE A 122 -0.34 10.85 -0.28
C PHE A 122 -1.61 11.72 -0.39
N MET A 123 -1.47 13.03 -0.35
CA MET A 123 -2.63 13.91 -0.44
C MET A 123 -3.39 13.75 -1.75
N LYS A 124 -2.67 13.57 -2.86
CA LYS A 124 -3.32 13.29 -4.15
C LYS A 124 -4.07 11.97 -4.13
N LEU A 125 -3.45 10.92 -3.58
CA LEU A 125 -4.09 9.61 -3.44
C LEU A 125 -5.33 9.71 -2.55
N TYR A 126 -5.19 10.38 -1.41
CA TYR A 126 -6.30 10.55 -0.48
C TYR A 126 -7.51 11.22 -1.15
N LEU A 127 -7.28 12.30 -1.90
CA LEU A 127 -8.36 13.02 -2.57
C LEU A 127 -9.06 12.16 -3.61
N LEU A 128 -8.32 11.33 -4.33
CA LEU A 128 -8.91 10.39 -5.31
C LEU A 128 -9.78 9.35 -4.61
N ILE A 129 -9.29 8.80 -3.50
CA ILE A 129 -10.06 7.82 -2.71
C ILE A 129 -11.30 8.47 -2.11
N GLU A 130 -11.13 9.65 -1.52
CA GLU A 130 -12.25 10.38 -0.92
C GLU A 130 -13.35 10.67 -1.95
N GLU A 131 -12.97 11.11 -3.14
CA GLU A 131 -13.92 11.36 -4.22
C GLU A 131 -14.69 10.11 -4.58
N ALA A 132 -13.99 8.98 -4.73
CA ALA A 132 -14.62 7.70 -5.07
C ALA A 132 -15.59 7.27 -3.97
N VAL A 133 -15.20 7.37 -2.71
CA VAL A 133 -16.05 7.00 -1.59
C VAL A 133 -17.29 7.89 -1.53
N LYS A 134 -17.14 9.19 -1.75
CA LYS A 134 -18.29 10.12 -1.76
C LYS A 134 -19.27 9.83 -2.88
N LYS A 135 -18.81 9.27 -3.98
CA LYS A 135 -19.67 8.85 -5.10
C LYS A 135 -20.31 7.48 -4.86
N GLY A 136 -20.07 6.85 -3.73
CA GLY A 136 -20.60 5.53 -3.43
C GLY A 136 -19.86 4.39 -4.12
N GLU A 137 -18.66 4.64 -4.63
CA GLU A 137 -17.86 3.62 -5.29
C GLU A 137 -17.12 2.76 -4.29
N LYS A 138 -16.95 1.48 -4.62
CA LYS A 138 -16.06 0.61 -3.86
C LYS A 138 -14.62 0.91 -4.25
N VAL A 139 -13.74 1.04 -3.26
CA VAL A 139 -12.31 1.17 -3.48
C VAL A 139 -11.65 -0.11 -3.01
N MET A 140 -11.00 -0.81 -3.93
CA MET A 140 -10.34 -2.09 -3.65
C MET A 140 -8.85 -1.96 -3.92
N VAL A 141 -8.07 -2.62 -3.08
CA VAL A 141 -6.61 -2.70 -3.24
C VAL A 141 -6.22 -4.14 -3.43
N ARG A 142 -5.51 -4.40 -4.52
CA ARG A 142 -4.91 -5.71 -4.75
C ARG A 142 -3.40 -5.59 -4.59
N ILE A 143 -2.83 -6.45 -3.75
CA ILE A 143 -1.39 -6.50 -3.53
C ILE A 143 -0.86 -7.78 -4.14
N THR A 144 0.08 -7.63 -5.06
CA THR A 144 0.69 -8.73 -5.79
C THR A 144 2.18 -8.49 -5.94
N SER A 145 2.90 -9.45 -6.49
CA SER A 145 4.34 -9.38 -6.70
C SER A 145 4.67 -9.62 -8.16
N VAL A 146 5.86 -9.16 -8.58
CA VAL A 146 6.33 -9.42 -9.94
C VAL A 146 6.43 -10.92 -10.18
N LYS A 147 6.14 -11.33 -11.43
CA LYS A 147 6.22 -12.71 -11.84
C LYS A 147 7.66 -13.21 -11.68
N GLY A 148 7.79 -14.41 -11.13
CA GLY A 148 9.10 -15.04 -10.95
C GLY A 148 9.79 -14.69 -9.64
N TRP A 149 9.23 -13.82 -8.82
CA TRP A 149 9.78 -13.60 -7.49
C TRP A 149 9.59 -14.82 -6.62
N THR A 150 10.64 -15.18 -5.88
CA THR A 150 10.62 -16.26 -4.90
C THR A 150 10.94 -15.73 -3.52
N TYR A 151 10.38 -16.37 -2.51
CA TYR A 151 10.63 -16.00 -1.12
C TYR A 151 12.02 -16.47 -0.70
N SER A 152 13.00 -15.64 -0.94
CA SER A 152 14.38 -15.95 -0.59
C SER A 152 14.74 -15.30 0.74
N LYS A 153 15.41 -16.05 1.62
CA LYS A 153 15.89 -15.52 2.90
C LYS A 153 17.21 -14.79 2.78
N LYS A 154 17.79 -14.77 1.60
CA LYS A 154 19.09 -14.14 1.36
C LYS A 154 19.00 -12.68 0.96
N ASN A 155 17.85 -12.13 0.94
CA ASN A 155 17.67 -10.75 0.49
C ASN A 155 18.06 -9.73 1.55
#